data_07fb91b5dd3216953f85bf90d9560ea4
#
_entry.id   07fb91b5dd3216953f85bf90d9560ea4
#
_cell.length_a   1.000
_cell.length_b   1.000
_cell.length_c   1.000
_cell.angle_alpha   90.00
_cell.angle_beta   90.00
_cell.angle_gamma   90.00
#
_symmetry.space_group_name_H-M   'P 1'
#
loop_
_entity.id
_entity.type
_entity.pdbx_description
1 polymer ?
#
loop_
_entity_poly.entity_id
_entity_poly.type
_entity_poly.pdbx_seq_one_letter_code
_entity_poly.pdbx_strand_id
1 'polypeptide(L)'
;MSNYSKTTDFAAKDALSTGNANKIVKGTEIDDEFSAIQTAVNSKADTNSPALTGAPTAPTASAATNSTQISTTAYVTSAITTAVAAAKAALFPVGTIYTQAAVATNPATLLGFGTWEAFGAGKVMVGIDSGNTAFDTLNETGGVADSIIPAHTHTATSAVSDSGHFHSMSHKIGLDGAFPQGSGSSTASDYNTDSATTGITVATTVNSAGESATNKNLQPYIVVYMWKRTA
;
A
#
# COMPACT_ATOMS: atom_id res chain seq x y z
N MET A 1 -35.25 47.26 6.88
CA MET A 1 -34.90 48.69 6.66
C MET A 1 -36.12 49.39 6.07
N SER A 2 -36.61 50.45 6.65
CA SER A 2 -37.66 51.26 6.13
C SER A 2 -37.10 52.40 5.29
N ASN A 3 -37.76 52.70 4.20
CA ASN A 3 -37.45 53.91 3.42
C ASN A 3 -38.23 55.08 4.02
N TYR A 4 -37.68 56.27 3.94
CA TYR A 4 -38.41 57.47 4.26
C TYR A 4 -39.58 57.61 3.29
N SER A 5 -40.77 57.84 3.82
CA SER A 5 -41.97 58.23 3.09
C SER A 5 -42.46 59.55 3.63
N LYS A 6 -42.62 60.51 2.74
CA LYS A 6 -43.08 61.84 3.08
C LYS A 6 -44.49 61.75 3.68
N THR A 7 -44.68 62.34 4.86
CA THR A 7 -45.97 62.36 5.58
C THR A 7 -46.81 63.55 5.18
N THR A 8 -46.22 64.72 4.91
CA THR A 8 -46.91 65.96 4.55
C THR A 8 -46.55 66.39 3.12
N ASP A 9 -47.54 66.66 2.28
CA ASP A 9 -47.31 67.27 0.99
C ASP A 9 -47.31 68.78 1.11
N PHE A 10 -46.18 69.38 1.35
CA PHE A 10 -45.99 70.80 1.50
C PHE A 10 -46.31 71.55 0.19
N ALA A 11 -46.05 70.98 -0.99
CA ALA A 11 -46.34 71.57 -2.28
C ALA A 11 -47.87 71.66 -2.55
N ALA A 12 -48.62 70.65 -2.12
CA ALA A 12 -50.07 70.69 -2.19
C ALA A 12 -50.68 71.80 -1.32
N LYS A 13 -50.02 72.08 -0.14
CA LYS A 13 -50.45 73.24 0.69
C LYS A 13 -50.23 74.54 0.04
N ASP A 14 -49.17 74.77 -0.74
CA ASP A 14 -48.89 75.99 -1.45
C ASP A 14 -49.94 76.28 -2.56
N ALA A 15 -50.48 75.21 -3.12
CA ALA A 15 -51.55 75.33 -4.16
C ALA A 15 -52.89 75.70 -3.57
N LEU A 16 -53.10 75.74 -2.26
CA LEU A 16 -54.36 76.12 -1.63
C LEU A 16 -54.63 77.63 -1.80
N SER A 17 -55.90 78.07 -1.84
CA SER A 17 -56.30 79.42 -1.94
C SER A 17 -55.86 80.29 -0.77
N THR A 18 -55.68 81.61 -0.98
CA THR A 18 -55.36 82.59 0.08
C THR A 18 -56.45 82.57 1.15
N GLY A 19 -56.04 82.51 2.45
CA GLY A 19 -56.94 82.43 3.60
C GLY A 19 -57.33 80.97 4.01
N ASN A 20 -56.96 79.94 3.28
CA ASN A 20 -57.22 78.57 3.66
C ASN A 20 -56.33 78.20 4.88
N ALA A 21 -56.94 77.78 5.98
CA ALA A 21 -56.23 77.44 7.22
C ALA A 21 -55.22 76.29 7.05
N ASN A 22 -55.43 75.40 6.10
CA ASN A 22 -54.56 74.30 5.80
C ASN A 22 -53.36 74.68 4.91
N LYS A 23 -53.26 75.91 4.45
CA LYS A 23 -52.12 76.45 3.72
C LYS A 23 -50.94 76.73 4.63
N ILE A 24 -51.22 76.98 5.90
CA ILE A 24 -50.17 77.20 6.90
C ILE A 24 -49.46 75.87 7.26
N VAL A 25 -48.21 75.87 7.11
CA VAL A 25 -47.40 74.74 7.61
C VAL A 25 -47.35 74.81 9.14
N LYS A 26 -47.77 73.72 9.82
CA LYS A 26 -47.79 73.66 11.27
C LYS A 26 -46.49 73.09 11.74
N GLY A 27 -46.00 73.54 12.95
CA GLY A 27 -44.81 72.96 13.54
C GLY A 27 -44.88 71.44 13.76
N THR A 28 -46.08 70.92 14.07
CA THR A 28 -46.32 69.47 14.20
C THR A 28 -46.06 68.69 12.92
N GLU A 29 -46.40 69.24 11.74
CA GLU A 29 -46.17 68.63 10.46
C GLU A 29 -44.68 68.52 10.12
N ILE A 30 -43.89 69.52 10.52
CA ILE A 30 -42.43 69.53 10.39
C ILE A 30 -41.83 68.52 11.34
N ASP A 31 -42.28 68.46 12.59
CA ASP A 31 -41.81 67.53 13.60
C ASP A 31 -42.08 66.09 13.22
N ASP A 32 -43.27 65.80 12.68
CA ASP A 32 -43.65 64.50 12.15
C ASP A 32 -42.72 64.06 11.00
N GLU A 33 -42.40 64.98 10.04
CA GLU A 33 -41.45 64.69 8.95
C GLU A 33 -40.05 64.38 9.49
N PHE A 34 -39.51 65.15 10.43
CA PHE A 34 -38.23 64.90 11.03
C PHE A 34 -38.24 63.59 11.82
N SER A 35 -39.27 63.23 12.52
CA SER A 35 -39.43 61.97 13.21
C SER A 35 -39.46 60.79 12.24
N ALA A 36 -40.14 60.92 11.09
CA ALA A 36 -40.17 59.94 10.03
C ALA A 36 -38.77 59.73 9.39
N ILE A 37 -38.05 60.85 9.13
CA ILE A 37 -36.68 60.84 8.64
C ILE A 37 -35.77 60.16 9.63
N GLN A 38 -35.83 60.53 10.91
CA GLN A 38 -35.03 59.91 11.98
C GLN A 38 -35.24 58.39 12.07
N THR A 39 -36.50 57.97 12.02
CA THR A 39 -36.85 56.57 12.02
C THR A 39 -36.27 55.84 10.79
N ALA A 40 -36.36 56.44 9.63
CA ALA A 40 -35.82 55.86 8.38
C ALA A 40 -34.28 55.81 8.43
N VAL A 41 -33.62 56.85 8.91
CA VAL A 41 -32.15 56.88 9.04
C VAL A 41 -31.67 55.84 10.06
N ASN A 42 -32.29 55.79 11.26
CA ASN A 42 -31.93 54.82 12.31
C ASN A 42 -32.15 53.34 11.89
N SER A 43 -32.97 53.11 10.83
CA SER A 43 -33.14 51.77 10.26
C SER A 43 -32.01 51.35 9.31
N LYS A 44 -31.09 52.23 8.95
CA LYS A 44 -29.95 51.93 8.06
C LYS A 44 -28.75 51.45 8.87
N ALA A 45 -27.96 50.58 8.27
CA ALA A 45 -26.67 50.22 8.82
C ALA A 45 -25.66 51.39 8.67
N ASP A 46 -24.82 51.58 9.62
CA ASP A 46 -23.75 52.57 9.54
C ASP A 46 -22.81 52.24 8.35
N THR A 47 -22.24 53.28 7.75
CA THR A 47 -21.25 53.10 6.68
C THR A 47 -19.90 52.65 7.19
N ASN A 48 -19.63 52.95 8.48
CA ASN A 48 -18.36 52.52 9.16
C ASN A 48 -18.69 51.46 10.18
N SER A 49 -18.08 50.26 10.03
CA SER A 49 -18.26 49.14 10.93
C SER A 49 -19.73 48.74 11.18
N PRO A 50 -20.53 48.45 10.15
CA PRO A 50 -21.97 48.19 10.34
C PRO A 50 -22.18 46.90 11.13
N ALA A 51 -23.01 46.99 12.20
CA ALA A 51 -23.50 45.81 12.91
C ALA A 51 -24.68 45.17 12.12
N LEU A 52 -24.39 44.11 11.38
CA LEU A 52 -25.42 43.39 10.63
C LEU A 52 -26.07 42.34 11.57
N THR A 53 -27.39 42.42 11.71
CA THR A 53 -28.18 41.46 12.50
C THR A 53 -29.03 40.56 11.61
N GLY A 54 -29.43 39.40 12.17
CA GLY A 54 -30.23 38.42 11.43
C GLY A 54 -29.37 37.57 10.51
N ALA A 55 -29.84 37.32 9.29
CA ALA A 55 -29.15 36.52 8.26
C ALA A 55 -28.77 37.40 7.07
N PRO A 56 -27.70 38.20 7.11
CA PRO A 56 -27.28 39.02 5.99
C PRO A 56 -26.86 38.14 4.81
N THR A 57 -27.27 38.49 3.62
CA THR A 57 -26.96 37.80 2.38
C THR A 57 -26.03 38.63 1.51
N ALA A 58 -25.15 37.93 0.76
CA ALA A 58 -24.31 38.54 -0.26
C ALA A 58 -24.32 37.66 -1.53
N PRO A 59 -24.04 38.21 -2.70
CA PRO A 59 -23.80 37.39 -3.88
C PRO A 59 -22.63 36.43 -3.67
N THR A 60 -22.79 35.16 -4.05
CA THR A 60 -21.69 34.18 -3.97
C THR A 60 -20.65 34.50 -5.06
N ALA A 61 -19.42 34.68 -4.63
CA ALA A 61 -18.30 34.93 -5.53
C ALA A 61 -18.04 33.70 -6.42
N SER A 62 -17.45 33.95 -7.60
CA SER A 62 -16.97 32.85 -8.46
C SER A 62 -15.90 32.02 -7.80
N ALA A 63 -15.80 30.75 -8.19
CA ALA A 63 -14.73 29.85 -7.68
C ALA A 63 -13.34 30.50 -7.89
N ALA A 64 -12.44 30.28 -6.92
CA ALA A 64 -11.09 30.83 -6.89
C ALA A 64 -10.98 32.37 -6.80
N THR A 65 -12.07 33.11 -6.49
CA THR A 65 -12.01 34.54 -6.24
C THR A 65 -11.12 34.79 -5.00
N ASN A 66 -10.11 35.65 -5.19
CA ASN A 66 -9.24 36.15 -4.12
C ASN A 66 -9.33 37.67 -4.09
N SER A 67 -10.29 38.21 -3.35
CA SER A 67 -10.59 39.62 -3.25
C SER A 67 -11.10 39.99 -1.85
N THR A 68 -11.43 41.28 -1.66
CA THR A 68 -12.01 41.80 -0.43
C THR A 68 -13.53 41.57 -0.29
N GLN A 69 -14.13 40.80 -1.17
CA GLN A 69 -15.55 40.46 -1.09
C GLN A 69 -15.87 39.62 0.15
N ILE A 70 -17.08 39.83 0.70
CA ILE A 70 -17.57 38.97 1.79
C ILE A 70 -17.88 37.60 1.24
N SER A 71 -17.21 36.59 1.80
CA SER A 71 -17.45 35.18 1.41
C SER A 71 -18.77 34.68 1.97
N THR A 72 -19.60 34.11 1.09
CA THR A 72 -20.79 33.37 1.51
C THR A 72 -20.44 31.99 2.04
N THR A 73 -21.32 31.40 2.85
CA THR A 73 -21.17 29.99 3.31
C THR A 73 -21.09 29.01 2.12
N ALA A 74 -21.83 29.29 1.04
CA ALA A 74 -21.77 28.48 -0.18
C ALA A 74 -20.38 28.50 -0.83
N TYR A 75 -19.76 29.69 -0.92
CA TYR A 75 -18.39 29.82 -1.44
C TYR A 75 -17.38 29.04 -0.59
N VAL A 76 -17.42 29.23 0.73
CA VAL A 76 -16.51 28.58 1.68
C VAL A 76 -16.66 27.04 1.60
N THR A 77 -17.89 26.54 1.61
CA THR A 77 -18.16 25.10 1.50
C THR A 77 -17.60 24.51 0.21
N SER A 78 -17.83 25.18 -0.92
CA SER A 78 -17.31 24.73 -2.23
C SER A 78 -15.77 24.75 -2.26
N ALA A 79 -15.16 25.82 -1.76
CA ALA A 79 -13.69 25.94 -1.71
C ALA A 79 -13.04 24.85 -0.84
N ILE A 80 -13.61 24.58 0.33
CA ILE A 80 -13.13 23.50 1.22
C ILE A 80 -13.29 22.13 0.55
N THR A 81 -14.45 21.85 -0.05
CA THR A 81 -14.69 20.59 -0.76
C THR A 81 -13.65 20.35 -1.84
N THR A 82 -13.39 21.37 -2.66
CA THR A 82 -12.39 21.31 -3.74
C THR A 82 -10.98 21.09 -3.19
N ALA A 83 -10.59 21.84 -2.17
CA ALA A 83 -9.26 21.73 -1.55
C ALA A 83 -9.04 20.34 -0.91
N VAL A 84 -10.04 19.81 -0.22
CA VAL A 84 -9.98 18.47 0.40
C VAL A 84 -9.89 17.39 -0.68
N ALA A 85 -10.66 17.50 -1.77
CA ALA A 85 -10.58 16.55 -2.88
C ALA A 85 -9.19 16.55 -3.54
N ALA A 86 -8.62 17.74 -3.77
CA ALA A 86 -7.28 17.89 -4.32
C ALA A 86 -6.21 17.31 -3.38
N ALA A 87 -6.30 17.58 -2.07
CA ALA A 87 -5.38 17.03 -1.07
C ALA A 87 -5.44 15.51 -1.01
N LYS A 88 -6.62 14.90 -1.03
CA LYS A 88 -6.79 13.45 -1.06
C LYS A 88 -6.18 12.85 -2.33
N ALA A 89 -6.40 13.47 -3.48
CA ALA A 89 -5.85 13.00 -4.76
C ALA A 89 -4.31 13.08 -4.79
N ALA A 90 -3.73 14.11 -4.18
CA ALA A 90 -2.28 14.26 -4.07
C ALA A 90 -1.64 13.27 -3.07
N LEU A 91 -2.33 12.97 -1.97
CA LEU A 91 -1.86 12.02 -0.96
C LEU A 91 -1.89 10.57 -1.46
N PHE A 92 -2.86 10.24 -2.27
CA PHE A 92 -3.04 8.90 -2.86
C PHE A 92 -3.18 9.01 -4.39
N PRO A 93 -2.09 9.25 -5.13
CA PRO A 93 -2.15 9.25 -6.59
C PRO A 93 -2.58 7.89 -7.15
N VAL A 94 -3.06 7.87 -8.40
CA VAL A 94 -3.39 6.62 -9.10
C VAL A 94 -2.16 5.71 -9.12
N GLY A 95 -2.33 4.44 -8.80
CA GLY A 95 -1.24 3.48 -8.61
C GLY A 95 -0.81 3.28 -7.16
N THR A 96 -1.23 4.13 -6.23
CA THR A 96 -0.91 3.95 -4.79
C THR A 96 -1.50 2.64 -4.27
N ILE A 97 -0.69 1.94 -3.47
CA ILE A 97 -1.12 0.77 -2.71
C ILE A 97 -1.49 1.21 -1.29
N TYR A 98 -2.73 0.95 -0.92
CA TYR A 98 -3.25 1.14 0.44
C TYR A 98 -3.31 -0.20 1.16
N THR A 99 -2.73 -0.26 2.35
CA THR A 99 -2.73 -1.47 3.20
C THR A 99 -3.58 -1.26 4.44
N GLN A 100 -4.34 -2.28 4.84
CA GLN A 100 -5.22 -2.24 5.99
C GLN A 100 -5.19 -3.57 6.75
N ALA A 101 -4.87 -3.51 8.04
CA ALA A 101 -4.72 -4.69 8.88
C ALA A 101 -5.98 -5.06 9.69
N ALA A 102 -6.97 -4.18 9.77
CA ALA A 102 -8.10 -4.36 10.67
C ALA A 102 -9.42 -4.72 9.96
N VAL A 103 -9.71 -4.09 8.83
CA VAL A 103 -11.02 -4.24 8.16
C VAL A 103 -10.87 -4.45 6.65
N ALA A 104 -11.79 -5.25 6.08
CA ALA A 104 -11.84 -5.55 4.65
C ALA A 104 -12.56 -4.46 3.83
N THR A 105 -12.94 -3.34 4.45
CA THR A 105 -13.71 -2.30 3.78
C THR A 105 -12.88 -1.63 2.68
N ASN A 106 -13.46 -1.51 1.48
CA ASN A 106 -12.81 -0.87 0.34
C ASN A 106 -12.44 0.59 0.68
N PRO A 107 -11.22 1.05 0.34
CA PRO A 107 -10.78 2.43 0.61
C PRO A 107 -11.69 3.52 0.01
N ALA A 108 -12.40 3.25 -1.09
CA ALA A 108 -13.41 4.18 -1.62
C ALA A 108 -14.45 4.54 -0.56
N THR A 109 -14.88 3.58 0.25
CA THR A 109 -15.83 3.80 1.36
C THR A 109 -15.15 4.43 2.57
N LEU A 110 -13.96 3.96 2.95
CA LEU A 110 -13.24 4.46 4.13
C LEU A 110 -12.76 5.91 3.95
N LEU A 111 -12.20 6.23 2.80
CA LEU A 111 -11.61 7.54 2.48
C LEU A 111 -12.60 8.49 1.79
N GLY A 112 -13.70 7.93 1.28
CA GLY A 112 -14.76 8.68 0.58
C GLY A 112 -14.31 9.22 -0.78
N PHE A 113 -13.34 8.57 -1.46
CA PHE A 113 -12.91 8.99 -2.79
C PHE A 113 -12.15 7.89 -3.52
N GLY A 114 -12.01 8.05 -4.85
CA GLY A 114 -11.22 7.18 -5.73
C GLY A 114 -11.89 5.84 -6.02
N THR A 115 -11.35 5.13 -6.99
CA THR A 115 -11.69 3.75 -7.31
C THR A 115 -10.53 2.86 -6.90
N TRP A 116 -10.82 1.77 -6.22
CA TRP A 116 -9.84 0.89 -5.63
C TRP A 116 -10.16 -0.58 -5.92
N GLU A 117 -9.16 -1.33 -6.27
CA GLU A 117 -9.26 -2.76 -6.54
C GLU A 117 -8.35 -3.55 -5.59
N ALA A 118 -8.76 -4.76 -5.24
CA ALA A 118 -7.92 -5.65 -4.45
C ALA A 118 -6.61 -5.95 -5.21
N PHE A 119 -5.49 -5.93 -4.51
CA PHE A 119 -4.18 -6.06 -5.12
C PHE A 119 -3.32 -7.08 -4.38
N GLY A 120 -2.54 -7.87 -5.14
CA GLY A 120 -1.49 -8.72 -4.62
C GLY A 120 -1.96 -9.83 -3.67
N ALA A 121 -3.18 -10.38 -3.85
CA ALA A 121 -3.70 -11.45 -2.99
C ALA A 121 -2.74 -12.66 -2.95
N GLY A 122 -2.29 -13.01 -1.73
CA GLY A 122 -1.35 -14.10 -1.50
C GLY A 122 0.08 -13.87 -2.01
N LYS A 123 0.45 -12.62 -2.35
CA LYS A 123 1.76 -12.26 -2.90
C LYS A 123 2.51 -11.29 -2.02
N VAL A 124 3.82 -11.38 -2.03
CA VAL A 124 4.75 -10.41 -1.47
C VAL A 124 5.13 -9.41 -2.57
N MET A 125 5.15 -8.12 -2.23
CA MET A 125 5.61 -7.08 -3.16
C MET A 125 7.12 -7.08 -3.25
N VAL A 126 7.64 -7.03 -4.48
CA VAL A 126 9.06 -6.91 -4.80
C VAL A 126 9.27 -5.61 -5.57
N GLY A 127 10.37 -4.93 -5.31
CA GLY A 127 10.76 -3.73 -6.07
C GLY A 127 11.10 -4.11 -7.52
N ILE A 128 10.77 -3.21 -8.46
CA ILE A 128 11.16 -3.39 -9.86
C ILE A 128 12.68 -3.32 -10.00
N ASP A 129 13.26 -4.22 -10.78
CA ASP A 129 14.67 -4.25 -11.16
C ASP A 129 14.77 -4.47 -12.67
N SER A 130 14.99 -3.38 -13.41
CA SER A 130 15.08 -3.41 -14.88
C SER A 130 16.30 -4.22 -15.42
N GLY A 131 17.23 -4.58 -14.57
CA GLY A 131 18.39 -5.41 -14.91
C GLY A 131 18.12 -6.92 -14.75
N ASN A 132 16.99 -7.31 -14.19
CA ASN A 132 16.64 -8.70 -13.92
C ASN A 132 15.29 -9.05 -14.55
N THR A 133 15.30 -9.90 -15.56
CA THR A 133 14.10 -10.31 -16.30
C THR A 133 13.01 -10.99 -15.48
N ALA A 134 13.28 -11.38 -14.25
CA ALA A 134 12.28 -11.87 -13.31
C ALA A 134 11.53 -10.76 -12.57
N PHE A 135 11.97 -9.49 -12.67
CA PHE A 135 11.44 -8.34 -11.92
C PHE A 135 11.42 -7.03 -12.73
N ASP A 136 11.50 -7.11 -14.07
CA ASP A 136 11.64 -5.94 -14.94
C ASP A 136 10.30 -5.35 -15.40
N THR A 137 9.23 -6.08 -15.23
CA THR A 137 7.90 -5.67 -15.69
C THR A 137 6.96 -5.36 -14.53
N LEU A 138 6.35 -4.17 -14.56
CA LEU A 138 5.41 -3.75 -13.51
C LEU A 138 4.18 -4.68 -13.44
N ASN A 139 3.82 -5.09 -12.22
CA ASN A 139 2.77 -6.07 -11.90
C ASN A 139 3.06 -7.51 -12.39
N GLU A 140 4.25 -7.81 -12.82
CA GLU A 140 4.68 -9.17 -13.07
C GLU A 140 4.49 -10.04 -11.82
N THR A 141 4.20 -11.31 -12.02
CA THR A 141 4.01 -12.25 -10.91
C THR A 141 4.81 -13.53 -11.16
N GLY A 142 5.50 -13.98 -10.12
CA GLY A 142 6.32 -15.17 -10.17
C GLY A 142 6.50 -15.83 -8.82
N GLY A 143 7.41 -16.78 -8.77
CA GLY A 143 7.71 -17.54 -7.56
C GLY A 143 6.66 -18.60 -7.22
N VAL A 144 7.02 -19.45 -6.28
CA VAL A 144 6.15 -20.52 -5.75
C VAL A 144 6.30 -20.60 -4.24
N ALA A 145 5.20 -20.86 -3.56
CA ALA A 145 5.16 -21.06 -2.11
C ALA A 145 5.64 -22.47 -1.72
N ASP A 146 5.49 -23.42 -2.63
CA ASP A 146 5.88 -24.81 -2.40
C ASP A 146 7.39 -24.98 -2.49
N SER A 147 7.93 -25.80 -1.61
CA SER A 147 9.35 -26.13 -1.62
C SER A 147 9.67 -26.95 -2.88
N ILE A 148 10.56 -26.45 -3.69
CA ILE A 148 11.14 -27.17 -4.83
C ILE A 148 12.64 -27.30 -4.56
N ILE A 149 13.12 -28.55 -4.47
CA ILE A 149 14.55 -28.81 -4.40
C ILE A 149 15.07 -28.81 -5.83
N PRO A 150 15.96 -27.89 -6.23
CA PRO A 150 16.56 -27.93 -7.56
C PRO A 150 17.21 -29.29 -7.81
N ALA A 151 17.01 -29.85 -8.98
CA ALA A 151 17.66 -31.11 -9.38
C ALA A 151 19.19 -30.93 -9.31
N HIS A 152 19.84 -31.75 -8.49
CA HIS A 152 21.29 -31.80 -8.37
C HIS A 152 21.76 -33.23 -8.22
N THR A 153 23.01 -33.50 -8.58
CA THR A 153 23.62 -34.81 -8.50
C THR A 153 24.62 -34.85 -7.36
N HIS A 154 24.62 -35.95 -6.64
CA HIS A 154 25.67 -36.27 -5.68
C HIS A 154 26.60 -37.30 -6.29
N THR A 155 27.90 -37.05 -6.25
CA THR A 155 28.92 -38.05 -6.61
C THR A 155 29.38 -38.68 -5.33
N ALA A 156 29.15 -39.98 -5.21
CA ALA A 156 29.75 -40.78 -4.10
C ALA A 156 30.92 -41.55 -4.66
N THR A 157 32.08 -41.41 -4.04
CA THR A 157 33.28 -42.17 -4.38
C THR A 157 33.54 -43.17 -3.24
N SER A 158 33.47 -44.45 -3.60
CA SER A 158 33.87 -45.51 -2.69
C SER A 158 35.18 -46.11 -3.18
N ALA A 159 36.19 -46.10 -2.34
CA ALA A 159 37.46 -46.75 -2.61
C ALA A 159 37.49 -48.09 -1.88
N VAL A 160 37.64 -49.16 -2.62
CA VAL A 160 37.92 -50.49 -2.04
C VAL A 160 39.40 -50.80 -2.28
N SER A 161 40.13 -51.03 -1.21
CA SER A 161 41.51 -51.51 -1.29
C SER A 161 41.52 -53.00 -0.95
N ASP A 162 41.80 -53.82 -1.94
CA ASP A 162 41.97 -55.27 -1.80
C ASP A 162 43.40 -55.64 -2.19
N SER A 163 44.22 -55.88 -1.19
CA SER A 163 45.62 -56.28 -1.40
C SER A 163 45.80 -57.72 -1.83
N GLY A 164 44.69 -58.42 -2.02
CA GLY A 164 44.72 -59.85 -2.20
C GLY A 164 45.20 -60.62 -0.96
N HIS A 165 44.99 -61.88 -0.97
CA HIS A 165 45.49 -62.77 0.09
C HIS A 165 45.97 -64.08 -0.50
N PHE A 166 46.80 -64.76 0.16
CA PHE A 166 47.31 -66.11 -0.14
C PHE A 166 47.22 -66.98 1.04
N HIS A 167 47.17 -68.30 0.84
CA HIS A 167 47.27 -69.28 1.90
C HIS A 167 48.65 -69.95 1.89
N SER A 168 49.32 -69.98 3.03
CA SER A 168 50.54 -70.68 3.18
C SER A 168 50.25 -72.16 3.48
N MET A 169 50.82 -73.06 2.67
CA MET A 169 50.72 -74.51 2.86
C MET A 169 52.06 -75.02 3.21
N SER A 170 52.19 -75.55 4.42
CA SER A 170 53.36 -76.28 4.84
C SER A 170 53.24 -77.72 4.34
N HIS A 171 54.01 -78.06 3.34
CA HIS A 171 54.10 -79.45 2.90
C HIS A 171 55.25 -80.16 3.62
N LYS A 172 54.90 -81.01 4.63
CA LYS A 172 55.86 -81.95 5.19
C LYS A 172 56.03 -83.07 4.21
N ILE A 173 57.19 -83.15 3.58
CA ILE A 173 57.56 -84.30 2.82
C ILE A 173 57.84 -85.43 3.84
N GLY A 174 56.84 -86.26 4.03
CA GLY A 174 57.02 -87.45 4.83
C GLY A 174 57.97 -88.43 4.10
N LEU A 175 59.01 -88.78 4.77
CA LEU A 175 59.94 -89.82 4.35
C LEU A 175 59.24 -91.16 4.55
N ASP A 176 58.31 -91.54 3.72
CA ASP A 176 57.87 -92.95 3.65
C ASP A 176 58.01 -93.44 2.22
N GLY A 177 59.08 -94.15 2.05
CA GLY A 177 59.25 -95.20 1.05
C GLY A 177 59.54 -94.75 -0.40
N ALA A 178 60.80 -95.01 -0.76
CA ALA A 178 61.24 -95.28 -2.13
C ALA A 178 61.54 -94.10 -3.04
N PHE A 179 62.54 -93.29 -2.62
CA PHE A 179 63.39 -92.62 -3.61
C PHE A 179 64.89 -92.78 -3.12
N PRO A 180 65.81 -92.94 -4.07
CA PRO A 180 67.21 -93.10 -3.73
C PRO A 180 67.78 -91.87 -3.03
N GLN A 181 68.44 -92.14 -1.92
CA GLN A 181 68.99 -91.17 -1.01
C GLN A 181 70.07 -90.32 -1.66
N GLY A 182 69.79 -89.11 -1.94
CA GLY A 182 70.75 -88.03 -2.02
C GLY A 182 70.71 -87.28 -0.69
N SER A 183 71.84 -87.21 0.03
CA SER A 183 71.96 -86.51 1.27
C SER A 183 71.74 -84.99 1.04
N GLY A 184 70.53 -84.56 1.28
CA GLY A 184 70.14 -83.17 1.24
C GLY A 184 69.19 -82.87 2.39
N SER A 185 69.58 -81.91 3.21
CA SER A 185 68.78 -81.35 4.28
C SER A 185 67.34 -81.08 3.86
N SER A 186 66.37 -81.68 4.54
CA SER A 186 64.93 -81.39 4.30
C SER A 186 64.59 -79.99 4.81
N THR A 187 64.69 -79.05 3.98
CA THR A 187 64.10 -77.71 4.22
C THR A 187 62.63 -77.80 3.90
N ALA A 188 61.77 -77.56 4.88
CA ALA A 188 60.36 -77.34 4.61
C ALA A 188 60.21 -76.08 3.73
N SER A 189 59.73 -76.30 2.53
CA SER A 189 59.43 -75.16 1.68
C SER A 189 57.94 -74.78 1.85
N ASP A 190 57.70 -73.60 2.34
CA ASP A 190 56.36 -73.06 2.38
C ASP A 190 55.99 -72.64 0.98
N TYR A 191 54.92 -73.21 0.46
CA TYR A 191 54.30 -72.79 -0.80
C TYR A 191 53.12 -72.00 -0.50
N ASN A 192 53.07 -70.83 -1.10
CA ASN A 192 51.87 -69.97 -1.09
C ASN A 192 50.96 -70.32 -2.28
N THR A 193 49.69 -70.26 -2.05
CA THR A 193 48.76 -70.28 -3.19
C THR A 193 48.92 -68.99 -4.03
N ASP A 194 48.47 -69.00 -5.26
CA ASP A 194 48.39 -67.76 -6.02
C ASP A 194 47.58 -66.73 -5.26
N SER A 195 47.97 -65.46 -5.40
CA SER A 195 47.19 -64.35 -4.84
C SER A 195 45.83 -64.28 -5.46
N ALA A 196 44.80 -64.21 -4.63
CA ALA A 196 43.42 -64.07 -5.07
C ALA A 196 42.84 -62.78 -4.47
N THR A 197 42.08 -62.09 -5.27
CA THR A 197 41.26 -60.97 -4.80
C THR A 197 40.03 -61.49 -4.07
N THR A 198 39.57 -60.78 -3.06
CA THR A 198 38.38 -61.18 -2.29
C THR A 198 37.07 -61.01 -3.04
N GLY A 199 37.07 -60.24 -4.16
CA GLY A 199 35.84 -59.96 -4.94
C GLY A 199 34.85 -59.05 -4.24
N ILE A 200 35.37 -58.25 -3.25
CA ILE A 200 34.48 -57.30 -2.51
C ILE A 200 33.94 -56.26 -3.49
N THR A 201 32.64 -56.15 -3.58
CA THR A 201 31.93 -55.09 -4.29
C THR A 201 31.26 -54.15 -3.25
N VAL A 202 31.41 -52.83 -3.43
CA VAL A 202 30.74 -51.84 -2.56
C VAL A 202 29.63 -51.21 -3.38
N ALA A 203 28.40 -51.36 -2.93
CA ALA A 203 27.25 -50.61 -3.44
C ALA A 203 27.04 -49.39 -2.53
N THR A 204 27.26 -48.20 -3.10
CA THR A 204 27.00 -46.95 -2.36
C THR A 204 25.62 -46.42 -2.76
N THR A 205 24.73 -46.31 -1.78
CA THR A 205 23.44 -45.70 -1.96
C THR A 205 23.48 -44.31 -1.36
N VAL A 206 23.25 -43.27 -2.18
CA VAL A 206 23.03 -41.89 -1.70
C VAL A 206 21.53 -41.70 -1.58
N ASN A 207 21.07 -41.61 -0.33
CA ASN A 207 19.67 -41.32 -0.07
C ASN A 207 19.34 -39.87 -0.44
N SER A 208 18.16 -39.65 -0.99
CA SER A 208 17.63 -38.32 -1.20
C SER A 208 17.51 -37.61 0.15
N ALA A 209 18.06 -36.38 0.23
CA ALA A 209 17.91 -35.50 1.39
C ALA A 209 17.07 -34.31 0.99
N GLY A 210 16.23 -33.81 1.92
CA GLY A 210 15.33 -32.71 1.70
C GLY A 210 13.88 -33.17 1.52
N GLU A 211 12.98 -32.24 1.59
CA GLU A 211 11.53 -32.46 1.54
C GLU A 211 10.88 -31.49 0.57
N SER A 212 10.19 -32.00 -0.45
CA SER A 212 9.30 -31.20 -1.27
C SER A 212 7.92 -31.19 -0.63
N ALA A 213 7.45 -30.03 -0.15
CA ALA A 213 6.17 -29.94 0.50
C ALA A 213 5.50 -28.59 0.26
N THR A 214 4.16 -28.59 0.35
CA THR A 214 3.33 -27.40 0.20
C THR A 214 3.67 -26.33 1.22
N ASN A 215 3.81 -25.09 0.77
CA ASN A 215 4.07 -23.89 1.59
C ASN A 215 5.38 -23.92 2.42
N LYS A 216 6.35 -24.77 2.11
CA LYS A 216 7.62 -24.83 2.87
C LYS A 216 8.61 -23.71 2.53
N ASN A 217 8.38 -22.98 1.41
CA ASN A 217 9.21 -21.82 1.04
C ASN A 217 8.67 -20.49 1.56
N LEU A 218 7.58 -20.50 2.32
CA LEU A 218 7.03 -19.27 2.85
C LEU A 218 7.95 -18.71 3.93
N GLN A 219 8.36 -17.47 3.76
CA GLN A 219 8.98 -16.68 4.81
C GLN A 219 7.93 -16.31 5.88
N PRO A 220 8.33 -15.96 7.11
CA PRO A 220 7.39 -15.44 8.10
C PRO A 220 6.64 -14.24 7.52
N TYR A 221 5.32 -14.22 7.63
CA TYR A 221 4.48 -13.19 7.04
C TYR A 221 3.35 -12.78 7.97
N ILE A 222 2.78 -11.61 7.71
CA ILE A 222 1.51 -11.15 8.27
C ILE A 222 0.56 -10.81 7.12
N VAL A 223 -0.67 -11.25 7.24
CA VAL A 223 -1.69 -11.01 6.20
C VAL A 223 -2.36 -9.67 6.46
N VAL A 224 -2.46 -8.85 5.42
CA VAL A 224 -3.16 -7.57 5.42
C VAL A 224 -4.01 -7.45 4.14
N TYR A 225 -5.02 -6.60 4.18
CA TYR A 225 -5.73 -6.20 2.96
C TYR A 225 -4.90 -5.21 2.19
N MET A 226 -4.74 -5.43 0.90
CA MET A 226 -4.05 -4.51 -0.01
C MET A 226 -5.00 -4.08 -1.13
N TRP A 227 -4.99 -2.79 -1.44
CA TRP A 227 -5.83 -2.18 -2.46
C TRP A 227 -4.98 -1.25 -3.31
N LYS A 228 -5.16 -1.30 -4.62
CA LYS A 228 -4.52 -0.39 -5.57
C LYS A 228 -5.52 0.64 -6.05
N ARG A 229 -5.15 1.93 -6.02
CA ARG A 229 -5.97 2.98 -6.61
C ARG A 229 -5.90 2.92 -8.13
N THR A 230 -7.08 2.87 -8.80
CA THR A 230 -7.20 2.80 -10.26
C THR A 230 -7.76 4.08 -10.88
N ALA A 231 -8.51 4.89 -10.12
CA ALA A 231 -9.00 6.20 -10.56
C ALA A 231 -9.22 7.16 -9.38
#